data_07ad8c029f58f31c96795b13a917a978
#
_entry.id   07ad8c029f58f31c96795b13a917a978
#
_cell.length_a   1.000
_cell.length_b   1.000
_cell.length_c   1.000
_cell.angle_alpha   90.00
_cell.angle_beta   90.00
_cell.angle_gamma   90.00
#
_symmetry.space_group_name_H-M   'P 1'
#
loop_
_entity.id
_entity.type
_entity.pdbx_description
1 polymer ?
#
loop_
_entity_poly.entity_id
_entity_poly.type
_entity_poly.pdbx_seq_one_letter_code
_entity_poly.pdbx_strand_id
1 'polypeptide(L)'
;MAAAGLLADRGVAAHVVDVTSPDRLYTTWHEPLRHDAGAHRSPRRPALLDALFPGRAPVVTVHDASSHALAWLGSALGVPAVPLGVDSAGQSGSVRELYDLHGLLPDSIAGAALAALAMVRETPLR
;
A
#
# COMPACT_ATOMS: atom_id res chain seq x y z
N MET A 1 -2.14 -13.69 -7.54
CA MET A 1 -1.07 -12.74 -7.84
C MET A 1 0.29 -13.40 -7.60
N ALA A 2 1.22 -13.24 -8.54
CA ALA A 2 2.51 -13.93 -8.49
C ALA A 2 3.36 -13.56 -7.27
N ALA A 3 3.35 -12.29 -6.88
CA ALA A 3 4.11 -11.83 -5.70
C ALA A 3 3.63 -12.51 -4.41
N ALA A 4 2.32 -12.71 -4.26
CA ALA A 4 1.75 -13.42 -3.10
C ALA A 4 2.25 -14.86 -3.05
N GLY A 5 2.37 -15.53 -4.21
CA GLY A 5 2.95 -16.87 -4.30
C GLY A 5 4.40 -16.92 -3.86
N LEU A 6 5.21 -15.95 -4.29
CA LEU A 6 6.61 -15.85 -3.88
C LEU A 6 6.74 -15.65 -2.37
N LEU A 7 5.86 -14.86 -1.77
CA LEU A 7 5.84 -14.64 -0.33
C LEU A 7 5.41 -15.92 0.42
N ALA A 8 4.40 -16.63 -0.10
CA ALA A 8 3.95 -17.89 0.50
C ALA A 8 5.09 -18.91 0.54
N ASP A 9 5.92 -18.97 -0.50
CA ASP A 9 7.10 -19.85 -0.54
C ASP A 9 8.12 -19.53 0.55
N ARG A 10 8.07 -18.33 1.09
CA ARG A 10 8.91 -17.89 2.23
C ARG A 10 8.18 -17.92 3.58
N GLY A 11 7.00 -18.53 3.63
CA GLY A 11 6.22 -18.62 4.84
C GLY A 11 5.48 -17.33 5.21
N VAL A 12 5.30 -16.42 4.25
CA VAL A 12 4.59 -15.16 4.46
C VAL A 12 3.24 -15.20 3.76
N ALA A 13 2.16 -15.13 4.54
CA ALA A 13 0.81 -15.05 4.00
C ALA A 13 0.51 -13.59 3.62
N ALA A 14 0.02 -13.38 2.40
CA ALA A 14 -0.34 -12.07 1.91
C ALA A 14 -1.84 -11.99 1.64
N HIS A 15 -2.47 -10.93 2.13
CA HIS A 15 -3.85 -10.59 1.81
C HIS A 15 -3.83 -9.60 0.63
N VAL A 16 -4.44 -9.96 -0.48
CA VAL A 16 -4.44 -9.13 -1.69
C VAL A 16 -5.76 -8.40 -1.80
N VAL A 17 -5.69 -7.08 -1.92
CA VAL A 17 -6.86 -6.22 -2.09
C VAL A 17 -6.78 -5.54 -3.45
N ASP A 18 -7.81 -5.71 -4.26
CA ASP A 18 -7.92 -5.03 -5.55
C ASP A 18 -8.71 -3.73 -5.35
N VAL A 19 -8.00 -2.60 -5.48
CA VAL A 19 -8.61 -1.27 -5.30
C VAL A 19 -9.05 -0.75 -6.66
N THR A 20 -10.33 -0.87 -6.96
CA THR A 20 -10.89 -0.47 -8.25
C THR A 20 -11.12 1.03 -8.38
N SER A 21 -11.22 1.75 -7.27
CA SER A 21 -11.49 3.20 -7.25
C SER A 21 -10.64 3.88 -6.16
N PRO A 22 -9.35 4.14 -6.43
CA PRO A 22 -8.46 4.78 -5.44
C PRO A 22 -8.98 6.12 -4.94
N ASP A 23 -9.55 6.94 -5.82
CA ASP A 23 -10.08 8.27 -5.45
C ASP A 23 -11.26 8.17 -4.48
N ARG A 24 -12.16 7.21 -4.72
CA ARG A 24 -13.29 6.98 -3.82
C ARG A 24 -12.84 6.48 -2.46
N LEU A 25 -11.87 5.59 -2.44
CA LEU A 25 -11.32 5.07 -1.20
C LEU A 25 -10.66 6.20 -0.40
N TYR A 26 -9.88 7.04 -1.07
CA TYR A 26 -9.25 8.21 -0.44
C TYR A 26 -10.30 9.15 0.16
N THR A 27 -11.34 9.48 -0.61
CA THR A 27 -12.41 10.38 -0.14
C THR A 27 -13.14 9.79 1.07
N THR A 28 -13.40 8.50 1.06
CA THR A 28 -14.03 7.80 2.19
C THR A 28 -13.22 7.96 3.47
N TRP A 29 -11.90 7.92 3.37
CA TRP A 29 -11.01 8.12 4.51
C TRP A 29 -10.84 9.60 4.87
N HIS A 30 -10.59 10.44 3.86
CA HIS A 30 -10.14 11.81 4.06
C HIS A 30 -11.26 12.75 4.53
N GLU A 31 -12.48 12.59 4.03
CA GLU A 31 -13.59 13.49 4.39
C GLU A 31 -13.94 13.46 5.88
N PRO A 32 -14.16 12.29 6.51
CA PRO A 32 -14.40 12.25 7.94
C PRO A 32 -13.19 12.74 8.75
N LEU A 33 -11.98 12.42 8.31
CA LEU A 33 -10.75 12.87 8.96
C LEU A 33 -10.69 14.40 9.00
N ARG A 34 -10.93 15.03 7.86
CA ARG A 34 -10.91 16.47 7.74
C ARG A 34 -11.98 17.13 8.59
N HIS A 35 -13.19 16.55 8.61
CA HIS A 35 -14.29 17.05 9.41
C HIS A 35 -13.97 16.95 10.92
N ASP A 36 -13.48 15.81 11.37
CA ASP A 36 -13.16 15.59 12.78
C ASP A 36 -11.98 16.46 13.22
N ALA A 37 -10.98 16.63 12.37
CA ALA A 37 -9.85 17.51 12.66
C ALA A 37 -10.31 18.97 12.81
N GLY A 38 -11.19 19.44 11.93
CA GLY A 38 -11.76 20.79 12.01
C GLY A 38 -12.60 21.00 13.26
N ALA A 39 -13.22 19.95 13.78
CA ALA A 39 -14.02 19.99 15.02
C ALA A 39 -13.21 19.67 16.27
N HIS A 40 -11.89 19.52 16.15
CA HIS A 40 -10.97 19.15 17.23
C HIS A 40 -11.34 17.82 17.90
N ARG A 41 -11.85 16.88 17.12
CA ARG A 41 -12.16 15.52 17.58
C ARG A 41 -11.13 14.54 17.09
N SER A 42 -10.94 13.47 17.86
CA SER A 42 -10.09 12.36 17.44
C SER A 42 -10.74 11.67 16.23
N PRO A 43 -10.03 11.58 15.08
CA PRO A 43 -10.59 10.98 13.90
C PRO A 43 -10.86 9.48 14.10
N ARG A 44 -11.92 9.01 13.47
CA ARG A 44 -12.27 7.58 13.45
C ARG A 44 -11.91 6.98 12.11
N ARG A 45 -11.42 5.76 12.15
CA ARG A 45 -11.19 5.01 10.91
C ARG A 45 -12.52 4.54 10.36
N PRO A 46 -12.81 4.81 9.06
CA PRO A 46 -14.03 4.29 8.44
C PRO A 46 -14.10 2.76 8.48
N ALA A 47 -15.29 2.22 8.68
CA ALA A 47 -15.51 0.78 8.76
C ALA A 47 -15.06 0.05 7.47
N LEU A 48 -15.14 0.71 6.32
CA LEU A 48 -14.70 0.13 5.05
C LEU A 48 -13.21 -0.22 5.10
N LEU A 49 -12.38 0.64 5.68
CA LEU A 49 -10.94 0.36 5.79
C LEU A 49 -10.67 -0.83 6.70
N ASP A 50 -11.40 -0.96 7.80
CA ASP A 50 -11.26 -2.11 8.69
C ASP A 50 -11.69 -3.41 8.00
N ALA A 51 -12.72 -3.35 7.14
CA ALA A 51 -13.19 -4.51 6.40
C ALA A 51 -12.19 -4.94 5.32
N LEU A 52 -11.60 -3.97 4.59
CA LEU A 52 -10.65 -4.25 3.52
C LEU A 52 -9.26 -4.64 4.04
N PHE A 53 -8.85 -4.07 5.16
CA PHE A 53 -7.50 -4.24 5.71
C PHE A 53 -7.58 -4.66 7.18
N PRO A 54 -8.00 -5.89 7.46
CA PRO A 54 -8.07 -6.36 8.84
C PRO A 54 -6.68 -6.54 9.43
N GLY A 55 -6.55 -6.24 10.72
CA GLY A 55 -5.29 -6.39 11.43
C GLY A 55 -4.35 -5.20 11.26
N ARG A 56 -3.06 -5.43 11.50
CA ARG A 56 -2.02 -4.39 11.48
C ARG A 56 -0.81 -4.81 10.66
N ALA A 57 -1.03 -5.56 9.60
CA ALA A 57 0.05 -5.94 8.70
C ALA A 57 0.56 -4.72 7.91
N PRO A 58 1.86 -4.64 7.62
CA PRO A 58 2.38 -3.63 6.71
C PRO A 58 1.79 -3.80 5.32
N VAL A 59 1.82 -2.74 4.54
CA VAL A 59 1.16 -2.66 3.25
C VAL A 59 2.17 -2.38 2.15
N VAL A 60 2.05 -3.10 1.04
CA VAL A 60 2.69 -2.72 -0.22
C VAL A 60 1.57 -2.32 -1.17
N THR A 61 1.64 -1.10 -1.68
CA THR A 61 0.69 -0.65 -2.69
C THR A 61 1.33 -0.70 -4.06
N VAL A 62 0.58 -1.15 -5.06
CA VAL A 62 1.04 -1.26 -6.43
C VAL A 62 0.04 -0.55 -7.33
N HIS A 63 0.51 0.40 -8.10
CA HIS A 63 -0.32 1.19 -8.99
C HIS A 63 0.37 1.31 -10.34
N ASP A 64 -0.38 1.23 -11.41
CA ASP A 64 0.15 1.34 -12.79
C ASP A 64 0.32 2.78 -13.24
N ALA A 65 0.14 3.72 -12.34
CA ALA A 65 0.42 5.14 -12.51
C ALA A 65 1.20 5.61 -11.26
N SER A 66 1.05 6.87 -10.85
CA SER A 66 1.81 7.40 -9.72
C SER A 66 1.68 6.55 -8.44
N SER A 67 2.81 6.27 -7.79
CA SER A 67 2.82 5.58 -6.50
C SER A 67 2.12 6.39 -5.40
N HIS A 68 1.98 7.69 -5.58
CA HIS A 68 1.31 8.57 -4.62
C HIS A 68 -0.17 8.24 -4.43
N ALA A 69 -0.81 7.63 -5.42
CA ALA A 69 -2.25 7.40 -5.42
C ALA A 69 -2.73 6.55 -4.23
N LEU A 70 -1.90 5.66 -3.72
CA LEU A 70 -2.23 4.76 -2.61
C LEU A 70 -1.27 4.90 -1.42
N ALA A 71 -0.28 5.80 -1.49
CA ALA A 71 0.72 5.95 -0.43
C ALA A 71 0.10 6.36 0.91
N TRP A 72 -1.03 7.05 0.91
CA TRP A 72 -1.74 7.49 2.11
C TRP A 72 -2.24 6.34 2.98
N LEU A 73 -2.36 5.13 2.42
CA LEU A 73 -2.87 3.98 3.18
C LEU A 73 -2.04 3.66 4.41
N GLY A 74 -0.72 3.86 4.34
CA GLY A 74 0.12 3.68 5.51
C GLY A 74 -0.29 4.56 6.68
N SER A 75 -0.56 5.85 6.42
CA SER A 75 -1.04 6.78 7.42
C SER A 75 -2.44 6.41 7.91
N ALA A 76 -3.35 6.05 7.00
CA ALA A 76 -4.72 5.70 7.35
C ALA A 76 -4.79 4.45 8.24
N LEU A 77 -3.93 3.47 8.00
CA LEU A 77 -3.92 2.20 8.72
C LEU A 77 -2.94 2.21 9.92
N GLY A 78 -2.07 3.22 10.00
CA GLY A 78 -1.07 3.28 11.06
C GLY A 78 -0.02 2.18 10.97
N VAL A 79 0.36 1.79 9.76
CA VAL A 79 1.32 0.72 9.50
C VAL A 79 2.39 1.18 8.51
N PRO A 80 3.56 0.53 8.49
CA PRO A 80 4.53 0.78 7.42
C PRO A 80 3.94 0.47 6.05
N ALA A 81 4.24 1.32 5.08
CA ALA A 81 3.78 1.14 3.71
C ALA A 81 4.92 1.39 2.73
N VAL A 82 5.01 0.56 1.71
CA VAL A 82 5.95 0.74 0.60
C VAL A 82 5.13 0.94 -0.66
N PRO A 83 5.02 2.18 -1.16
CA PRO A 83 4.26 2.45 -2.38
C PRO A 83 5.12 2.21 -3.62
N LEU A 84 4.60 1.44 -4.56
CA LEU A 84 5.21 1.18 -5.85
C LEU A 84 4.30 1.69 -6.95
N GLY A 85 4.87 2.30 -7.96
CA GLY A 85 4.11 2.84 -9.08
C GLY A 85 5.01 3.34 -10.18
N VAL A 86 4.40 3.94 -11.20
CA VAL A 86 5.10 4.55 -12.32
C VAL A 86 5.25 6.04 -12.03
N ASP A 87 6.41 6.43 -11.50
CA ASP A 87 6.67 7.81 -11.06
C ASP A 87 7.49 8.60 -12.08
N SER A 88 8.03 7.94 -13.10
CA SER A 88 8.77 8.57 -14.19
C SER A 88 7.99 8.47 -15.48
N ALA A 89 7.85 9.57 -16.21
CA ALA A 89 7.16 9.60 -17.50
C ALA A 89 8.17 9.50 -18.66
N GLY A 90 7.68 9.10 -19.84
CA GLY A 90 8.44 9.19 -21.09
C GLY A 90 9.44 8.07 -21.35
N GLN A 91 9.40 7.00 -20.60
CA GLN A 91 10.23 5.83 -20.85
C GLN A 91 9.59 4.96 -21.94
N SER A 92 10.40 4.48 -22.87
CA SER A 92 9.97 3.53 -23.91
C SER A 92 10.66 2.19 -23.70
N GLY A 93 10.00 1.11 -24.10
CA GLY A 93 10.52 -0.24 -23.98
C GLY A 93 9.39 -1.26 -23.94
N SER A 94 9.73 -2.53 -23.73
CA SER A 94 8.74 -3.56 -23.53
C SER A 94 7.99 -3.35 -22.19
N VAL A 95 6.80 -3.94 -22.08
CA VAL A 95 6.03 -3.87 -20.82
C VAL A 95 6.86 -4.43 -19.65
N ARG A 96 7.57 -5.54 -19.88
CA ARG A 96 8.42 -6.12 -18.82
C ARG A 96 9.56 -5.19 -18.43
N GLU A 97 10.20 -4.54 -19.40
CA GLU A 97 11.29 -3.60 -19.12
C GLU A 97 10.79 -2.39 -18.33
N LEU A 98 9.62 -1.86 -18.68
CA LEU A 98 9.01 -0.76 -17.94
C LEU A 98 8.63 -1.17 -16.52
N TYR A 99 8.10 -2.36 -16.33
CA TYR A 99 7.76 -2.87 -15.00
C TYR A 99 9.02 -3.09 -14.15
N ASP A 100 10.09 -3.58 -14.73
CA ASP A 100 11.37 -3.75 -14.03
C ASP A 100 11.95 -2.38 -13.61
N LEU A 101 11.95 -1.41 -14.55
CA LEU A 101 12.42 -0.05 -14.27
C LEU A 101 11.67 0.60 -13.10
N HIS A 102 10.36 0.38 -12.99
CA HIS A 102 9.53 0.96 -11.94
C HIS A 102 9.36 0.06 -10.70
N GLY A 103 10.03 -1.09 -10.66
CA GLY A 103 9.93 -2.01 -9.52
C GLY A 103 8.60 -2.73 -9.40
N LEU A 104 7.93 -3.02 -10.53
CA LEU A 104 6.60 -3.63 -10.55
C LEU A 104 6.60 -5.12 -10.90
N LEU A 105 7.77 -5.74 -11.07
CA LEU A 105 7.84 -7.19 -11.25
C LEU A 105 7.53 -7.92 -9.93
N PRO A 106 7.01 -9.15 -10.01
CA PRO A 106 6.66 -9.92 -8.80
C PRO A 106 7.76 -10.01 -7.76
N ASP A 107 9.02 -10.20 -8.18
CA ASP A 107 10.17 -10.25 -7.26
C ASP A 107 10.35 -8.94 -6.51
N SER A 108 10.18 -7.81 -7.20
CA SER A 108 10.32 -6.49 -6.61
C SER A 108 9.20 -6.22 -5.61
N ILE A 109 7.98 -6.62 -5.93
CA ILE A 109 6.83 -6.47 -5.04
C ILE A 109 7.02 -7.33 -3.78
N ALA A 110 7.44 -8.58 -3.96
CA ALA A 110 7.73 -9.46 -2.83
C ALA A 110 8.88 -8.90 -1.96
N GLY A 111 9.91 -8.37 -2.59
CA GLY A 111 11.01 -7.70 -1.88
C GLY A 111 10.54 -6.50 -1.06
N ALA A 112 9.64 -5.69 -1.62
CA ALA A 112 9.05 -4.55 -0.90
C ALA A 112 8.24 -5.02 0.31
N ALA A 113 7.51 -6.11 0.19
CA ALA A 113 6.74 -6.68 1.30
C ALA A 113 7.67 -7.16 2.43
N LEU A 114 8.77 -7.81 2.09
CA LEU A 114 9.76 -8.23 3.08
C LEU A 114 10.42 -7.04 3.76
N ALA A 115 10.70 -5.96 3.00
CA ALA A 115 11.23 -4.72 3.55
C ALA A 115 10.23 -4.07 4.52
N ALA A 116 8.95 -4.05 4.18
CA ALA A 116 7.91 -3.51 5.05
C ALA A 116 7.80 -4.31 6.35
N LEU A 117 7.91 -5.63 6.29
CA LEU A 117 7.95 -6.48 7.47
C LEU A 117 9.16 -6.18 8.35
N ALA A 118 10.32 -5.95 7.74
CA ALA A 118 11.54 -5.58 8.47
C ALA A 118 11.36 -4.24 9.21
N MET A 119 10.65 -3.28 8.61
CA MET A 119 10.36 -2.00 9.28
C MET A 119 9.56 -2.19 10.57
N VAL A 120 8.60 -3.12 10.57
CA VAL A 120 7.83 -3.45 11.78
C VAL A 120 8.74 -3.98 12.88
N ARG A 121 9.68 -4.87 12.53
CA ARG A 121 10.60 -5.48 13.51
C ARG A 121 11.59 -4.49 14.08
N GLU A 122 11.98 -3.49 13.30
CA GLU A 122 12.99 -2.50 13.69
C GLU A 122 12.39 -1.34 14.48
N THR A 123 11.07 -1.13 14.40
CA THR A 123 10.41 -0.04 15.11
C THR A 123 10.19 -0.44 16.57
N PRO A 124 10.78 0.29 17.55
CA PRO A 124 10.55 -0.01 18.97
C PRO A 124 9.08 0.14 19.32
N LEU A 125 8.57 -0.79 20.10
CA LEU A 125 7.24 -0.68 20.71
C LEU A 125 7.31 0.38 21.81
N ARG A 126 6.41 1.34 21.76
CA ARG A 126 6.28 2.37 22.78
C ARG A 126 5.01 2.19 23.58
#